data_11d1ada5af0f584068be2694b93a47ff
#
_entry.id   11d1ada5af0f584068be2694b93a47ff
#
_cell.length_a   1.000
_cell.length_b   1.000
_cell.length_c   1.000
_cell.angle_alpha   90.00
_cell.angle_beta   90.00
_cell.angle_gamma   90.00
#
_symmetry.space_group_name_H-M   'P 1'
#
loop_
_entity.id
_entity.type
_entity.pdbx_description
1 polymer ?
#
loop_
_entity_poly.entity_id
_entity_poly.type
_entity_poly.pdbx_seq_one_letter_code
_entity_poly.pdbx_strand_id
1 'polypeptide(L)'
;IYCGAVSFVVLFAAISAVCVWEFCTLVNSRKGLQVNRMICTVAAVYLFLAVMAFNTAAVGAMIFVPYVLTTVYLLISELYLKRPNPFGNWAMAFASQLYIALPVALINVVAFRTNPYYASVSYIYELPLALMVFLWMNDMGAYCCGSLLQKYIPLKLFPSISPHKSWI
;
A
#
# COMPACT_ATOMS: atom_id res chain seq x y z
N ILE A 1 10.01 13.52 -4.52
CA ILE A 1 10.23 12.71 -5.74
C ILE A 1 11.33 13.36 -6.60
N TYR A 2 11.19 14.61 -7.00
CA TYR A 2 12.15 15.31 -7.85
C TYR A 2 13.53 15.53 -7.20
N CYS A 3 13.59 15.70 -5.88
CA CYS A 3 14.83 15.99 -5.14
C CYS A 3 15.82 14.80 -5.04
N GLY A 4 15.55 13.67 -5.68
CA GLY A 4 16.45 12.52 -5.74
C GLY A 4 15.89 11.25 -5.08
N ALA A 5 16.62 10.14 -5.24
CA ALA A 5 16.23 8.81 -4.78
C ALA A 5 16.00 8.73 -3.27
N VAL A 6 16.84 9.40 -2.47
CA VAL A 6 16.71 9.37 -1.00
C VAL A 6 15.40 10.01 -0.54
N SER A 7 15.04 11.18 -1.10
CA SER A 7 13.77 11.85 -0.74
C SER A 7 12.56 11.05 -1.19
N PHE A 8 12.63 10.35 -2.32
CA PHE A 8 11.61 9.42 -2.76
C PHE A 8 11.43 8.27 -1.76
N VAL A 9 12.51 7.62 -1.36
CA VAL A 9 12.48 6.47 -0.44
C VAL A 9 11.90 6.87 0.92
N VAL A 10 12.37 7.99 1.49
CA VAL A 10 11.88 8.48 2.79
C VAL A 10 10.40 8.82 2.71
N LEU A 11 9.96 9.51 1.64
CA LEU A 11 8.57 9.90 1.45
C LEU A 11 7.65 8.66 1.36
N PHE A 12 7.96 7.71 0.48
CA PHE A 12 7.09 6.55 0.27
C PHE A 12 7.16 5.53 1.41
N ALA A 13 8.28 5.42 2.12
CA ALA A 13 8.36 4.67 3.36
C ALA A 13 7.45 5.27 4.45
N ALA A 14 7.45 6.59 4.58
CA ALA A 14 6.56 7.30 5.50
C ALA A 14 5.08 7.13 5.11
N ILE A 15 4.74 7.26 3.81
CA ILE A 15 3.39 7.02 3.30
C ILE A 15 2.94 5.58 3.62
N SER A 16 3.79 4.58 3.34
CA SER A 16 3.49 3.18 3.67
C SER A 16 3.21 2.99 5.16
N ALA A 17 4.04 3.59 6.02
CA ALA A 17 3.87 3.52 7.46
C ALA A 17 2.54 4.13 7.92
N VAL A 18 2.24 5.35 7.49
CA VAL A 18 1.02 6.08 7.88
C VAL A 18 -0.22 5.36 7.38
N CYS A 19 -0.26 4.95 6.10
CA CYS A 19 -1.42 4.28 5.53
C CYS A 19 -1.75 2.96 6.24
N VAL A 20 -0.74 2.12 6.52
CA VAL A 20 -0.95 0.85 7.25
C VAL A 20 -1.33 1.11 8.70
N TRP A 21 -0.71 2.09 9.34
CA TRP A 21 -1.06 2.47 10.72
C TRP A 21 -2.51 2.93 10.84
N GLU A 22 -2.96 3.81 9.95
CA GLU A 22 -4.34 4.30 9.94
C GLU A 22 -5.33 3.19 9.61
N PHE A 23 -5.02 2.36 8.59
CA PHE A 23 -5.85 1.22 8.27
C PHE A 23 -6.04 0.29 9.47
N CYS A 24 -4.96 -0.10 10.14
CA CYS A 24 -5.03 -0.95 11.33
C CYS A 24 -5.78 -0.26 12.49
N THR A 25 -5.66 1.06 12.62
CA THR A 25 -6.39 1.85 13.62
C THR A 25 -7.89 1.84 13.33
N LEU A 26 -8.29 2.03 12.07
CA LEU A 26 -9.69 1.94 11.62
C LEU A 26 -10.26 0.53 11.82
N VAL A 27 -9.49 -0.51 11.52
CA VAL A 27 -9.87 -1.90 11.75
C VAL A 27 -10.10 -2.15 13.24
N ASN A 28 -9.19 -1.70 14.09
CA ASN A 28 -9.26 -1.88 15.54
C ASN A 28 -10.39 -1.06 16.20
N SER A 29 -10.95 -0.05 15.51
CA SER A 29 -12.17 0.65 15.97
C SER A 29 -13.44 -0.17 15.78
N ARG A 30 -13.40 -1.26 15.01
CA ARG A 30 -14.53 -2.16 14.80
C ARG A 30 -14.63 -3.19 15.92
N LYS A 31 -15.84 -3.43 16.40
CA LYS A 31 -16.08 -4.43 17.46
C LYS A 31 -15.60 -5.82 17.03
N GLY A 32 -14.79 -6.46 17.88
CA GLY A 32 -14.31 -7.81 17.67
C GLY A 32 -13.06 -7.95 16.79
N LEU A 33 -12.46 -6.85 16.32
CA LEU A 33 -11.21 -6.87 15.57
C LEU A 33 -10.08 -6.22 16.39
N GLN A 34 -8.91 -6.86 16.42
CA GLN A 34 -7.72 -6.41 17.16
C GLN A 34 -6.46 -6.84 16.42
N VAL A 35 -6.06 -6.07 15.42
CA VAL A 35 -4.82 -6.30 14.66
C VAL A 35 -3.64 -5.61 15.33
N ASN A 36 -2.46 -6.25 15.30
CA ASN A 36 -1.24 -5.65 15.82
C ASN A 36 -0.71 -4.60 14.83
N ARG A 37 -1.13 -3.35 15.03
CA ARG A 37 -0.76 -2.22 14.15
C ARG A 37 0.75 -1.97 14.07
N MET A 38 1.48 -2.15 15.19
CA MET A 38 2.93 -1.91 15.19
C MET A 38 3.65 -2.89 14.26
N ILE A 39 3.37 -4.18 14.39
CA ILE A 39 4.01 -5.22 13.58
C ILE A 39 3.62 -5.07 12.11
N CYS A 40 2.34 -4.81 11.81
CA CYS A 40 1.89 -4.58 10.43
C CYS A 40 2.58 -3.37 9.79
N THR A 41 2.75 -2.26 10.53
CA THR A 41 3.42 -1.06 10.05
C THR A 41 4.92 -1.30 9.81
N VAL A 42 5.61 -1.93 10.75
CA VAL A 42 7.04 -2.26 10.60
C VAL A 42 7.24 -3.21 9.42
N ALA A 43 6.37 -4.23 9.27
CA ALA A 43 6.42 -5.15 8.14
C ALA A 43 6.23 -4.43 6.80
N ALA A 44 5.31 -3.46 6.72
CA ALA A 44 5.06 -2.68 5.52
C ALA A 44 6.26 -1.81 5.11
N VAL A 45 6.87 -1.10 6.07
CA VAL A 45 8.08 -0.32 5.82
C VAL A 45 9.24 -1.23 5.41
N TYR A 46 9.39 -2.37 6.09
CA TYR A 46 10.41 -3.34 5.73
C TYR A 46 10.21 -3.88 4.31
N LEU A 47 8.97 -4.25 3.94
CA LEU A 47 8.66 -4.72 2.59
C LEU A 47 9.04 -3.66 1.54
N PHE A 48 8.70 -2.39 1.79
CA PHE A 48 9.06 -1.29 0.90
C PHE A 48 10.58 -1.19 0.68
N LEU A 49 11.35 -1.22 1.77
CA LEU A 49 12.81 -1.16 1.70
C LEU A 49 13.43 -2.43 1.10
N ALA A 50 12.85 -3.61 1.37
CA ALA A 50 13.30 -4.87 0.81
C ALA A 50 13.11 -4.92 -0.71
N VAL A 51 11.95 -4.47 -1.21
CA VAL A 51 11.70 -4.37 -2.66
C VAL A 51 12.65 -3.38 -3.32
N MET A 52 12.90 -2.23 -2.70
CA MET A 52 13.87 -1.26 -3.19
C MET A 52 15.28 -1.88 -3.28
N ALA A 53 15.76 -2.49 -2.19
CA ALA A 53 17.10 -3.05 -2.14
C ALA A 53 17.28 -4.23 -3.11
N PHE A 54 16.26 -5.07 -3.26
CA PHE A 54 16.25 -6.15 -4.24
C PHE A 54 16.25 -5.61 -5.68
N ASN A 55 15.43 -4.62 -5.97
CA ASN A 55 15.30 -4.03 -7.32
C ASN A 55 16.56 -3.25 -7.73
N THR A 56 17.30 -2.70 -6.79
CA THR A 56 18.59 -2.04 -7.03
C THR A 56 19.77 -3.03 -7.10
N ALA A 57 19.50 -4.32 -7.08
CA ALA A 57 20.49 -5.40 -7.06
C ALA A 57 21.53 -5.28 -5.91
N ALA A 58 21.19 -4.55 -4.86
CA ALA A 58 22.06 -4.39 -3.69
C ALA A 58 22.14 -5.69 -2.87
N VAL A 59 21.07 -6.50 -2.88
CA VAL A 59 20.95 -7.74 -2.11
C VAL A 59 20.14 -8.79 -2.86
N GLY A 60 20.38 -10.06 -2.52
CA GLY A 60 19.63 -11.19 -3.08
C GLY A 60 18.23 -11.35 -2.47
N ALA A 61 17.46 -12.31 -3.00
CA ALA A 61 16.09 -12.60 -2.56
C ALA A 61 15.95 -12.96 -1.08
N MET A 62 17.04 -13.31 -0.39
CA MET A 62 17.04 -13.61 1.05
C MET A 62 16.58 -12.42 1.91
N ILE A 63 16.59 -11.20 1.37
CA ILE A 63 16.07 -10.01 2.05
C ILE A 63 14.58 -10.12 2.36
N PHE A 64 13.82 -10.95 1.64
CA PHE A 64 12.39 -11.15 1.93
C PHE A 64 12.12 -12.14 3.07
N VAL A 65 13.12 -12.89 3.53
CA VAL A 65 12.97 -13.88 4.62
C VAL A 65 12.43 -13.26 5.91
N PRO A 66 12.93 -12.12 6.41
CA PRO A 66 12.39 -11.49 7.62
C PRO A 66 10.93 -11.06 7.46
N TYR A 67 10.53 -10.62 6.26
CA TYR A 67 9.14 -10.28 5.99
C TYR A 67 8.23 -11.51 6.05
N VAL A 68 8.64 -12.61 5.43
CA VAL A 68 7.90 -13.88 5.48
C VAL A 68 7.80 -14.38 6.92
N LEU A 69 8.88 -14.34 7.69
CA LEU A 69 8.88 -14.73 9.12
C LEU A 69 7.95 -13.83 9.94
N THR A 70 7.90 -12.52 9.67
CA THR A 70 6.96 -11.61 10.33
C THR A 70 5.51 -11.96 9.99
N THR A 71 5.24 -12.33 8.74
CA THR A 71 3.91 -12.77 8.29
C THR A 71 3.49 -14.07 8.98
N VAL A 72 4.39 -15.04 9.07
CA VAL A 72 4.17 -16.31 9.82
C VAL A 72 3.96 -16.02 11.31
N TYR A 73 4.74 -15.11 11.89
CA TYR A 73 4.56 -14.68 13.27
C TYR A 73 3.16 -14.08 13.52
N LEU A 74 2.66 -13.24 12.62
CA LEU A 74 1.30 -12.68 12.72
C LEU A 74 0.23 -13.77 12.73
N LEU A 75 0.41 -14.85 11.96
CA LEU A 75 -0.49 -16.00 11.98
C LEU A 75 -0.43 -16.75 13.31
N ILE A 76 0.78 -17.10 13.75
CA ILE A 76 0.97 -17.91 14.95
C ILE A 76 0.53 -17.15 16.21
N SER A 77 0.85 -15.85 16.30
CA SER A 77 0.53 -15.03 17.47
C SER A 77 -0.97 -14.97 17.77
N GLU A 78 -1.83 -14.94 16.73
CA GLU A 78 -3.30 -14.91 16.94
C GLU A 78 -3.82 -16.20 17.54
N LEU A 79 -3.18 -17.35 17.30
CA LEU A 79 -3.59 -18.64 17.90
C LEU A 79 -3.39 -18.63 19.42
N TYR A 80 -2.36 -17.94 19.91
CA TYR A 80 -2.03 -17.88 21.34
C TYR A 80 -2.73 -16.73 22.08
N LEU A 81 -3.11 -15.67 21.39
CA LEU A 81 -3.66 -14.46 22.01
C LEU A 81 -5.14 -14.58 22.42
N LYS A 82 -5.82 -15.69 22.08
CA LYS A 82 -7.23 -15.98 22.45
C LYS A 82 -8.17 -14.79 22.22
N ARG A 83 -7.99 -14.05 21.12
CA ARG A 83 -8.83 -12.92 20.75
C ARG A 83 -10.20 -13.38 20.24
N PRO A 84 -11.25 -12.54 20.31
CA PRO A 84 -12.62 -12.96 19.98
C PRO A 84 -12.81 -13.37 18.51
N ASN A 85 -12.00 -12.82 17.58
CA ASN A 85 -12.12 -13.10 16.15
C ASN A 85 -10.73 -13.26 15.47
N PRO A 86 -10.04 -14.38 15.66
CA PRO A 86 -8.70 -14.59 15.11
C PRO A 86 -8.70 -14.60 13.57
N PHE A 87 -9.70 -15.17 12.91
CA PHE A 87 -9.80 -15.18 11.45
C PHE A 87 -10.00 -13.77 10.88
N GLY A 88 -10.84 -12.97 11.53
CA GLY A 88 -10.99 -11.55 11.14
C GLY A 88 -9.71 -10.76 11.31
N ASN A 89 -8.96 -10.98 12.38
CA ASN A 89 -7.67 -10.36 12.61
C ASN A 89 -6.64 -10.75 11.55
N TRP A 90 -6.56 -12.03 11.19
CA TRP A 90 -5.72 -12.49 10.08
C TRP A 90 -6.09 -11.82 8.76
N ALA A 91 -7.37 -11.86 8.40
CA ALA A 91 -7.85 -11.26 7.16
C ALA A 91 -7.45 -9.78 7.06
N MET A 92 -7.63 -9.02 8.14
CA MET A 92 -7.31 -7.60 8.16
C MET A 92 -5.80 -7.33 8.21
N ALA A 93 -5.01 -8.16 8.91
CA ALA A 93 -3.56 -8.06 8.90
C ALA A 93 -3.01 -8.33 7.48
N PHE A 94 -3.47 -9.39 6.81
CA PHE A 94 -3.10 -9.68 5.42
C PHE A 94 -3.60 -8.62 4.45
N ALA A 95 -4.82 -8.11 4.61
CA ALA A 95 -5.35 -7.03 3.80
C ALA A 95 -4.46 -5.78 3.89
N SER A 96 -3.94 -5.44 5.08
CA SER A 96 -3.02 -4.31 5.24
C SER A 96 -1.73 -4.50 4.44
N GLN A 97 -1.21 -5.72 4.37
CA GLN A 97 0.02 -6.04 3.66
C GLN A 97 -0.20 -6.13 2.14
N LEU A 98 -1.22 -6.85 1.69
CA LEU A 98 -1.46 -7.10 0.27
C LEU A 98 -2.10 -5.91 -0.44
N TYR A 99 -2.98 -5.19 0.22
CA TYR A 99 -3.76 -4.11 -0.40
C TYR A 99 -3.08 -2.73 -0.26
N ILE A 100 -2.28 -2.52 0.79
CA ILE A 100 -1.63 -1.23 1.04
C ILE A 100 -0.11 -1.35 0.88
N ALA A 101 0.54 -2.21 1.68
CA ALA A 101 1.99 -2.26 1.72
C ALA A 101 2.60 -2.72 0.39
N LEU A 102 2.05 -3.77 -0.22
CA LEU A 102 2.57 -4.33 -1.46
C LEU A 102 2.47 -3.35 -2.64
N PRO A 103 1.33 -2.70 -2.96
CA PRO A 103 1.26 -1.71 -4.05
C PRO A 103 2.23 -0.54 -3.83
N VAL A 104 2.34 -0.04 -2.60
CA VAL A 104 3.30 1.03 -2.28
C VAL A 104 4.74 0.56 -2.44
N ALA A 105 5.06 -0.68 -2.04
CA ALA A 105 6.40 -1.24 -2.24
C ALA A 105 6.75 -1.43 -3.72
N LEU A 106 5.79 -1.84 -4.55
CA LEU A 106 5.99 -2.05 -5.99
C LEU A 106 6.28 -0.76 -6.77
N ILE A 107 6.02 0.42 -6.22
CA ILE A 107 6.41 1.68 -6.86
C ILE A 107 7.92 1.79 -7.05
N ASN A 108 8.71 1.08 -6.22
CA ASN A 108 10.17 1.00 -6.40
C ASN A 108 10.56 0.34 -7.73
N VAL A 109 9.78 -0.62 -8.23
CA VAL A 109 10.03 -1.28 -9.52
C VAL A 109 9.86 -0.30 -10.69
N VAL A 110 8.98 0.68 -10.50
CA VAL A 110 8.76 1.75 -11.50
C VAL A 110 9.83 2.84 -11.40
N ALA A 111 10.25 3.16 -10.16
CA ALA A 111 11.18 4.26 -9.89
C ALA A 111 12.64 3.92 -10.17
N PHE A 112 13.04 2.67 -9.96
CA PHE A 112 14.42 2.22 -10.15
C PHE A 112 14.50 1.23 -11.31
N ARG A 113 15.31 1.53 -12.32
CA ARG A 113 15.54 0.66 -13.47
C ARG A 113 17.01 0.32 -13.61
N THR A 114 17.27 -0.96 -13.87
CA THR A 114 18.60 -1.45 -14.18
C THR A 114 18.84 -1.26 -15.69
N ASN A 115 19.91 -0.58 -16.04
CA ASN A 115 20.36 -0.50 -17.42
C ASN A 115 21.04 -1.83 -17.80
N PRO A 116 20.51 -2.58 -18.79
CA PRO A 116 21.06 -3.89 -19.14
C PRO A 116 22.46 -3.83 -19.74
N TYR A 117 22.86 -2.65 -20.30
CA TYR A 117 24.18 -2.50 -20.95
C TYR A 117 25.30 -2.13 -19.98
N TYR A 118 24.98 -1.42 -18.90
CA TYR A 118 25.98 -0.89 -17.96
C TYR A 118 25.88 -1.47 -16.55
N ALA A 119 24.94 -2.39 -16.32
CA ALA A 119 24.61 -2.93 -14.99
C ALA A 119 24.44 -1.83 -13.91
N SER A 120 24.11 -0.61 -14.34
CA SER A 120 23.90 0.54 -13.46
C SER A 120 22.41 0.70 -13.17
N VAL A 121 22.11 1.00 -11.91
CA VAL A 121 20.74 1.32 -11.48
C VAL A 121 20.55 2.82 -11.57
N SER A 122 19.55 3.26 -12.32
CA SER A 122 19.15 4.66 -12.43
C SER A 122 17.80 4.89 -11.74
N TYR A 123 17.73 6.00 -10.99
CA TYR A 123 16.48 6.49 -10.45
C TYR A 123 15.80 7.38 -11.50
N ILE A 124 14.58 7.01 -11.87
CA ILE A 124 13.76 7.70 -12.88
C ILE A 124 12.55 8.29 -12.17
N TYR A 125 12.63 9.57 -11.80
CA TYR A 125 11.56 10.24 -11.03
C TYR A 125 10.30 10.50 -11.86
N GLU A 126 10.42 10.58 -13.17
CA GLU A 126 9.31 10.87 -14.10
C GLU A 126 8.21 9.82 -14.04
N LEU A 127 8.58 8.54 -13.93
CA LEU A 127 7.60 7.45 -13.95
C LEU A 127 6.72 7.40 -12.70
N PRO A 128 7.27 7.40 -11.46
CA PRO A 128 6.42 7.46 -10.27
C PRO A 128 5.66 8.78 -10.16
N LEU A 129 6.22 9.89 -10.65
CA LEU A 129 5.52 11.17 -10.72
C LEU A 129 4.33 11.09 -11.70
N ALA A 130 4.54 10.56 -12.90
CA ALA A 130 3.46 10.37 -13.88
C ALA A 130 2.35 9.48 -13.31
N LEU A 131 2.70 8.39 -12.61
CA LEU A 131 1.72 7.53 -11.95
C LEU A 131 0.86 8.31 -10.94
N MET A 132 1.49 9.13 -10.09
CA MET A 132 0.78 9.96 -9.12
C MET A 132 -0.12 11.00 -9.80
N VAL A 133 0.36 11.64 -10.87
CA VAL A 133 -0.43 12.60 -11.64
C VAL A 133 -1.64 11.92 -12.29
N PHE A 134 -1.47 10.73 -12.89
CA PHE A 134 -2.59 9.99 -13.49
C PHE A 134 -3.63 9.57 -12.45
N LEU A 135 -3.22 9.10 -11.29
CA LEU A 135 -4.14 8.77 -10.20
C LEU A 135 -4.91 10.02 -9.76
N TRP A 136 -4.22 11.12 -9.55
CA TRP A 136 -4.83 12.39 -9.16
C TRP A 136 -5.80 12.90 -10.24
N MET A 137 -5.39 12.88 -11.51
CA MET A 137 -6.25 13.28 -12.64
C MET A 137 -7.50 12.39 -12.75
N ASN A 138 -7.35 11.08 -12.51
CA ASN A 138 -8.49 10.17 -12.48
C ASN A 138 -9.49 10.52 -11.38
N ASP A 139 -9.01 10.78 -10.16
CA ASP A 139 -9.86 11.13 -9.03
C ASP A 139 -10.54 12.49 -9.23
N MET A 140 -9.81 13.49 -9.71
CA MET A 140 -10.36 14.81 -10.04
C MET A 140 -11.35 14.73 -11.21
N GLY A 141 -11.03 13.95 -12.24
CA GLY A 141 -11.91 13.72 -13.38
C GLY A 141 -13.23 13.05 -12.95
N ALA A 142 -13.15 12.00 -12.14
CA ALA A 142 -14.31 11.30 -11.59
C ALA A 142 -15.17 12.24 -10.72
N TYR A 143 -14.53 13.06 -9.89
CA TYR A 143 -15.24 14.05 -9.06
C TYR A 143 -15.94 15.12 -9.94
N CYS A 144 -15.23 15.71 -10.90
CA CYS A 144 -15.79 16.74 -11.78
C CYS A 144 -16.92 16.18 -12.65
N CYS A 145 -16.71 15.03 -13.29
CA CYS A 145 -17.75 14.37 -14.09
C CYS A 145 -18.95 13.98 -13.23
N GLY A 146 -18.70 13.37 -12.06
CA GLY A 146 -19.75 12.98 -11.14
C GLY A 146 -20.59 14.18 -10.67
N SER A 147 -19.96 15.29 -10.30
CA SER A 147 -20.67 16.50 -9.84
C SER A 147 -21.47 17.19 -10.94
N LEU A 148 -20.95 17.22 -12.18
CA LEU A 148 -21.62 17.88 -13.31
C LEU A 148 -22.74 17.02 -13.91
N LEU A 149 -22.51 15.70 -14.04
CA LEU A 149 -23.42 14.79 -14.74
C LEU A 149 -24.45 14.14 -13.82
N GLN A 150 -24.26 14.14 -12.50
CA GLN A 150 -25.20 13.60 -11.51
C GLN A 150 -26.60 14.20 -11.67
N LYS A 151 -26.68 15.47 -12.08
CA LYS A 151 -27.95 16.17 -12.33
C LYS A 151 -28.72 15.62 -13.53
N TYR A 152 -28.01 15.06 -14.52
CA TYR A 152 -28.58 14.55 -15.77
C TYR A 152 -28.76 13.02 -15.76
N ILE A 153 -27.93 12.30 -15.02
CA ILE A 153 -27.93 10.84 -14.97
C ILE A 153 -27.97 10.40 -13.49
N PRO A 154 -29.18 10.26 -12.90
CA PRO A 154 -29.34 9.91 -11.48
C PRO A 154 -29.13 8.42 -11.18
N LEU A 155 -28.52 7.64 -12.09
CA LEU A 155 -28.25 6.22 -11.90
C LEU A 155 -27.15 6.02 -10.83
N LYS A 156 -27.47 5.27 -9.78
CA LYS A 156 -26.56 4.94 -8.68
C LYS A 156 -25.81 3.63 -8.96
N LEU A 157 -24.51 3.62 -8.76
CA LEU A 157 -23.66 2.45 -9.04
C LEU A 157 -23.96 1.29 -8.06
N PHE A 158 -23.93 1.56 -6.76
CA PHE A 158 -24.20 0.61 -5.70
C PHE A 158 -25.00 1.27 -4.57
N PRO A 159 -26.33 1.34 -4.67
CA PRO A 159 -27.16 2.03 -3.67
C PRO A 159 -27.02 1.51 -2.25
N SER A 160 -26.74 0.20 -2.10
CA SER A 160 -26.60 -0.47 -0.80
C SER A 160 -25.25 -0.23 -0.10
N ILE A 161 -24.19 0.10 -0.86
CA ILE A 161 -22.82 0.27 -0.32
C ILE A 161 -22.43 1.75 -0.30
N SER A 162 -22.77 2.50 -1.32
CA SER A 162 -22.45 3.91 -1.46
C SER A 162 -23.61 4.67 -2.12
N PRO A 163 -24.57 5.18 -1.31
CA PRO A 163 -25.80 5.81 -1.83
C PRO A 163 -25.52 7.14 -2.56
N HIS A 164 -24.32 7.70 -2.40
CA HIS A 164 -23.93 8.97 -3.02
C HIS A 164 -23.11 8.84 -4.31
N LYS A 165 -22.64 7.61 -4.68
CA LYS A 165 -21.89 7.40 -5.91
C LYS A 165 -22.83 7.08 -7.09
N SER A 166 -22.71 7.86 -8.17
CA SER A 166 -23.35 7.62 -9.46
C SER A 166 -22.45 6.79 -10.38
N TRP A 167 -23.00 6.36 -11.53
CA TRP A 167 -22.25 5.65 -12.59
C TRP A 167 -21.23 6.55 -13.32
N ILE A 168 -21.23 7.82 -13.03
CA ILE A 168 -20.37 8.84 -13.66
C ILE A 168 -19.58 9.53 -12.57
#